data_17f6ddf8b881420b837d229a8ec0e434
#
_entry.id   17f6ddf8b881420b837d229a8ec0e434
#
_cell.length_a   1.000
_cell.length_b   1.000
_cell.length_c   1.000
_cell.angle_alpha   90.00
_cell.angle_beta   90.00
_cell.angle_gamma   90.00
#
_symmetry.space_group_name_H-M   'P 1'
#
loop_
_entity.id
_entity.type
_entity.pdbx_description
1 polymer ?
#
loop_
_entity_poly.entity_id
_entity_poly.type
_entity_poly.pdbx_seq_one_letter_code
_entity_poly.pdbx_strand_id
1 'polypeptide(L)'
;MLPISFNINYSDFTNNPYPVFDELRNSAPISFVPELDAILLTKHSDIFICEKNISVFSSVQPDGLMTKLMGQNMMRKDGEDHKAERRTIFPTVSPKTTQKVWKQKFIQHTKAILDLSLIHI
;
A
#
# COMPACT_ATOMS: atom_id res chain seq x y z
N MET A 1 5.24 10.92 -24.79
CA MET A 1 6.49 10.12 -24.71
C MET A 1 6.15 8.89 -23.89
N LEU A 2 6.43 7.69 -24.40
CA LEU A 2 6.22 6.46 -23.64
C LEU A 2 7.31 6.35 -22.55
N PRO A 3 7.00 5.76 -21.38
CA PRO A 3 8.02 5.53 -20.35
C PRO A 3 9.12 4.61 -20.88
N ILE A 4 10.33 4.82 -20.37
CA ILE A 4 11.49 3.96 -20.70
C ILE A 4 11.20 2.55 -20.19
N SER A 5 11.47 1.52 -21.01
CA SER A 5 11.38 0.14 -20.55
C SER A 5 12.63 -0.20 -19.72
N PHE A 6 12.40 -0.81 -18.55
CA PHE A 6 13.45 -1.24 -17.63
C PHE A 6 13.21 -2.70 -17.26
N ASN A 7 14.14 -3.59 -17.62
CA ASN A 7 14.02 -5.01 -17.32
C ASN A 7 14.61 -5.34 -15.95
N ILE A 8 13.95 -6.21 -15.23
CA ILE A 8 14.39 -6.67 -13.91
C ILE A 8 14.55 -8.19 -13.88
N ASN A 9 15.42 -8.70 -13.01
CA ASN A 9 15.35 -10.09 -12.62
C ASN A 9 14.24 -10.24 -11.57
N TYR A 10 13.15 -10.90 -11.92
CA TYR A 10 11.97 -11.04 -11.06
C TYR A 10 12.29 -11.75 -9.73
N SER A 11 13.14 -12.79 -9.76
CA SER A 11 13.53 -13.51 -8.54
C SER A 11 14.34 -12.63 -7.58
N ASP A 12 15.31 -11.89 -8.11
CA ASP A 12 16.13 -11.00 -7.30
C ASP A 12 15.30 -9.84 -6.74
N PHE A 13 14.41 -9.30 -7.57
CA PHE A 13 13.49 -8.23 -7.17
C PHE A 13 12.53 -8.65 -6.05
N THR A 14 11.99 -9.87 -6.11
CA THR A 14 11.10 -10.37 -5.05
C THR A 14 11.84 -10.67 -3.75
N ASN A 15 13.10 -11.06 -3.82
CA ASN A 15 13.92 -11.31 -2.63
C ASN A 15 14.44 -10.00 -2.00
N ASN A 16 14.90 -9.06 -2.80
CA ASN A 16 15.40 -7.77 -2.34
C ASN A 16 15.21 -6.68 -3.42
N PRO A 17 14.12 -5.91 -3.39
CA PRO A 17 13.81 -4.91 -4.40
C PRO A 17 14.65 -3.63 -4.29
N TYR A 18 15.30 -3.37 -3.17
CA TYR A 18 15.93 -2.09 -2.88
C TYR A 18 17.04 -1.67 -3.85
N PRO A 19 17.96 -2.55 -4.30
CA PRO A 19 18.97 -2.18 -5.28
C PRO A 19 18.35 -1.72 -6.62
N VAL A 20 17.30 -2.41 -7.07
CA VAL A 20 16.57 -2.05 -8.30
C VAL A 20 15.88 -0.69 -8.13
N PHE A 21 15.26 -0.43 -6.98
CA PHE A 21 14.67 0.88 -6.73
C PHE A 21 15.70 2.00 -6.66
N ASP A 22 16.89 1.75 -6.16
CA ASP A 22 17.98 2.74 -6.16
C ASP A 22 18.45 3.05 -7.58
N GLU A 23 18.61 2.05 -8.41
CA GLU A 23 18.95 2.22 -9.82
C GLU A 23 17.86 2.99 -10.57
N LEU A 24 16.60 2.60 -10.43
CA LEU A 24 15.46 3.28 -11.06
C LEU A 24 15.35 4.74 -10.64
N ARG A 25 15.51 5.07 -9.35
CA ARG A 25 15.48 6.45 -8.87
C ARG A 25 16.52 7.34 -9.54
N ASN A 26 17.69 6.78 -9.84
CA ASN A 26 18.81 7.52 -10.39
C ASN A 26 18.77 7.63 -11.91
N SER A 27 18.35 6.56 -12.60
CA SER A 27 18.44 6.45 -14.07
C SER A 27 17.11 6.64 -14.79
N ALA A 28 16.02 6.06 -14.25
CA ALA A 28 14.72 6.00 -14.93
C ALA A 28 13.57 5.97 -13.90
N PRO A 29 13.30 7.08 -13.19
CA PRO A 29 12.37 7.09 -12.05
C PRO A 29 10.91 6.81 -12.40
N ILE A 30 10.54 6.91 -13.67
CA ILE A 30 9.24 6.51 -14.22
C ILE A 30 9.53 5.54 -15.35
N SER A 31 9.29 4.25 -15.14
CA SER A 31 9.64 3.20 -16.09
C SER A 31 8.56 2.16 -16.24
N PHE A 32 8.37 1.66 -17.44
CA PHE A 32 7.60 0.44 -17.68
C PHE A 32 8.48 -0.77 -17.39
N VAL A 33 8.01 -1.66 -16.53
CA VAL A 33 8.70 -2.90 -16.17
C VAL A 33 7.90 -4.07 -16.75
N PRO A 34 8.37 -4.68 -17.84
CA PRO A 34 7.63 -5.74 -18.55
C PRO A 34 7.33 -6.95 -17.67
N GLU A 35 8.25 -7.34 -16.80
CA GLU A 35 8.11 -8.50 -15.92
C GLU A 35 6.99 -8.33 -14.88
N LEU A 36 6.58 -7.09 -14.61
CA LEU A 36 5.47 -6.76 -13.71
C LEU A 36 4.22 -6.30 -14.48
N ASP A 37 4.33 -6.12 -15.79
CA ASP A 37 3.30 -5.47 -16.64
C ASP A 37 2.79 -4.16 -16.02
N ALA A 38 3.71 -3.34 -15.53
CA ALA A 38 3.38 -2.15 -14.76
C ALA A 38 4.37 -0.99 -14.99
N ILE A 39 3.85 0.23 -14.82
CA ILE A 39 4.68 1.42 -14.72
C ILE A 39 5.05 1.64 -13.26
N LEU A 40 6.33 1.64 -12.95
CA LEU A 40 6.85 1.96 -11.62
C LEU A 40 7.20 3.44 -11.51
N LEU A 41 6.74 4.06 -10.43
CA LEU A 41 7.16 5.38 -9.99
C LEU A 41 8.01 5.22 -8.73
N THR A 42 9.24 5.72 -8.75
CA THR A 42 10.20 5.46 -7.66
C THR A 42 10.63 6.71 -6.90
N LYS A 43 10.29 7.90 -7.36
CA LYS A 43 10.52 9.16 -6.64
C LYS A 43 9.29 9.61 -5.87
N HIS A 44 9.49 9.98 -4.61
CA HIS A 44 8.42 10.48 -3.73
C HIS A 44 7.67 11.67 -4.35
N SER A 45 8.36 12.62 -4.99
CA SER A 45 7.73 13.78 -5.64
C SER A 45 6.70 13.37 -6.69
N ASP A 46 7.05 12.38 -7.51
CA ASP A 46 6.20 11.91 -8.60
C ASP A 46 4.99 11.15 -8.07
N ILE A 47 5.22 10.26 -7.10
CA ILE A 47 4.16 9.52 -6.41
C ILE A 47 3.19 10.49 -5.74
N PHE A 48 3.70 11.51 -5.03
CA PHE A 48 2.88 12.48 -4.32
C PHE A 48 1.98 13.31 -5.25
N ILE A 49 2.45 13.64 -6.45
CA ILE A 49 1.65 14.34 -7.47
C ILE A 49 0.58 13.40 -8.04
N CYS A 50 0.95 12.16 -8.35
CA CYS A 50 0.03 11.17 -8.91
C CYS A 50 -1.10 10.81 -7.93
N GLU A 51 -0.78 10.56 -6.67
CA GLU A 51 -1.76 10.21 -5.63
C GLU A 51 -2.83 11.29 -5.40
N LYS A 52 -2.50 12.55 -5.66
CA LYS A 52 -3.44 13.68 -5.53
C LYS A 52 -4.29 13.91 -6.77
N ASN A 53 -3.89 13.38 -7.90
CA ASN A 53 -4.56 13.58 -9.18
C ASN A 53 -5.50 12.42 -9.50
N ILE A 54 -6.58 12.29 -8.73
CA ILE A 54 -7.58 11.21 -8.89
C ILE A 54 -8.33 11.25 -10.22
N SER A 55 -8.25 12.36 -10.97
CA SER A 55 -8.85 12.44 -12.31
C SER A 55 -8.07 11.66 -13.37
N VAL A 56 -6.80 11.38 -13.10
CA VAL A 56 -5.90 10.62 -13.98
C VAL A 56 -5.50 9.28 -13.35
N PHE A 57 -5.19 9.29 -12.06
CA PHE A 57 -4.72 8.11 -11.30
C PHE A 57 -5.79 7.70 -10.29
N SER A 58 -6.63 6.77 -10.68
CA SER A 58 -7.73 6.27 -9.86
C SER A 58 -7.33 5.03 -9.06
N SER A 59 -7.84 4.92 -7.82
CA SER A 59 -7.76 3.71 -7.00
C SER A 59 -8.79 2.66 -7.39
N VAL A 60 -9.74 3.03 -8.26
CA VAL A 60 -10.82 2.13 -8.69
C VAL A 60 -10.27 1.07 -9.62
N GLN A 61 -10.46 -0.20 -9.25
CA GLN A 61 -10.00 -1.38 -10.01
C GLN A 61 -11.15 -2.36 -10.16
N PRO A 62 -12.04 -2.18 -11.16
CA PRO A 62 -13.24 -3.01 -11.30
C PRO A 62 -12.90 -4.49 -11.51
N ASP A 63 -11.84 -4.78 -12.25
CA ASP A 63 -11.39 -6.14 -12.55
C ASP A 63 -10.34 -6.68 -11.57
N GLY A 64 -9.93 -5.89 -10.59
CA GLY A 64 -8.95 -6.29 -9.59
C GLY A 64 -9.44 -7.46 -8.73
N LEU A 65 -8.54 -8.41 -8.41
CA LEU A 65 -8.86 -9.59 -7.62
C LEU A 65 -9.52 -9.23 -6.29
N MET A 66 -9.03 -8.23 -5.58
CA MET A 66 -9.59 -7.78 -4.31
C MET A 66 -11.01 -7.23 -4.47
N THR A 67 -11.29 -6.52 -5.55
CA THR A 67 -12.64 -6.03 -5.85
C THR A 67 -13.60 -7.17 -6.13
N LYS A 68 -13.17 -8.20 -6.86
CA LYS A 68 -13.97 -9.39 -7.14
C LYS A 68 -14.26 -10.22 -5.89
N LEU A 69 -13.31 -10.32 -4.95
CA LEU A 69 -13.48 -11.10 -3.72
C LEU A 69 -14.24 -10.36 -2.62
N MET A 70 -13.99 -9.07 -2.44
CA MET A 70 -14.46 -8.30 -1.29
C MET A 70 -15.44 -7.18 -1.67
N GLY A 71 -15.72 -7.00 -2.96
CA GLY A 71 -16.49 -5.87 -3.46
C GLY A 71 -15.72 -4.55 -3.39
N GLN A 72 -16.41 -3.47 -3.74
CA GLN A 72 -15.85 -2.12 -3.60
C GLN A 72 -15.82 -1.69 -2.13
N ASN A 73 -14.64 -1.33 -1.65
CA ASN A 73 -14.41 -0.80 -0.32
C ASN A 73 -13.62 0.51 -0.41
N MET A 74 -13.40 1.15 0.73
CA MET A 74 -12.71 2.43 0.84
C MET A 74 -11.39 2.51 0.05
N MET A 75 -10.61 1.43 0.02
CA MET A 75 -9.32 1.39 -0.68
C MET A 75 -9.43 1.35 -2.21
N ARG A 76 -10.65 1.12 -2.73
CA ARG A 76 -10.97 1.03 -4.16
C ARG A 76 -11.98 2.09 -4.58
N LYS A 77 -12.02 3.20 -3.85
CA LYS A 77 -12.87 4.35 -4.11
C LYS A 77 -12.05 5.63 -4.10
N ASP A 78 -12.49 6.61 -4.85
CA ASP A 78 -11.88 7.93 -4.90
C ASP A 78 -12.86 9.01 -4.44
N GLY A 79 -12.37 10.23 -4.27
CA GLY A 79 -13.19 11.43 -4.05
C GLY A 79 -14.09 11.38 -2.82
N GLU A 80 -15.35 11.76 -2.97
CA GLU A 80 -16.30 11.86 -1.86
C GLU A 80 -16.73 10.48 -1.32
N ASP A 81 -16.83 9.47 -2.15
CA ASP A 81 -17.18 8.11 -1.71
C ASP A 81 -16.10 7.55 -0.79
N HIS A 82 -14.81 7.72 -1.15
CA HIS A 82 -13.69 7.40 -0.26
C HIS A 82 -13.78 8.15 1.07
N LYS A 83 -14.00 9.47 1.00
CA LYS A 83 -14.08 10.33 2.19
C LYS A 83 -15.25 9.96 3.11
N ALA A 84 -16.38 9.59 2.54
CA ALA A 84 -17.56 9.19 3.32
C ALA A 84 -17.28 7.94 4.16
N GLU A 85 -16.73 6.89 3.55
CA GLU A 85 -16.36 5.67 4.28
C GLU A 85 -15.22 5.93 5.28
N ARG A 86 -14.20 6.70 4.90
CA ARG A 86 -13.11 7.04 5.79
C ARG A 86 -13.57 7.80 7.04
N ARG A 87 -14.52 8.75 6.91
CA ARG A 87 -15.09 9.47 8.06
C ARG A 87 -15.77 8.52 9.06
N THR A 88 -16.39 7.45 8.58
CA THR A 88 -17.05 6.46 9.43
C THR A 88 -16.04 5.64 10.24
N ILE A 89 -14.91 5.28 9.63
CA ILE A 89 -13.90 4.40 10.26
C ILE A 89 -12.90 5.20 11.09
N PHE A 90 -12.56 6.41 10.65
CA PHE A 90 -11.47 7.22 11.22
C PHE A 90 -11.54 7.41 12.74
N PRO A 91 -12.70 7.66 13.38
CA PRO A 91 -12.77 7.79 14.84
C PRO A 91 -12.19 6.57 15.57
N THR A 92 -12.41 5.36 15.03
CA THR A 92 -11.94 4.09 15.62
C THR A 92 -10.42 3.91 15.43
N VAL A 93 -9.88 4.26 14.28
CA VAL A 93 -8.46 4.02 13.93
C VAL A 93 -7.58 5.27 14.03
N SER A 94 -8.11 6.38 14.52
CA SER A 94 -7.35 7.62 14.62
C SER A 94 -6.12 7.46 15.53
N PRO A 95 -5.02 8.20 15.30
CA PRO A 95 -3.85 8.17 16.16
C PRO A 95 -4.18 8.38 17.64
N LYS A 96 -5.13 9.28 17.92
CA LYS A 96 -5.61 9.53 19.29
C LYS A 96 -6.28 8.31 19.90
N THR A 97 -7.17 7.63 19.19
CA THR A 97 -7.86 6.42 19.66
C THR A 97 -6.87 5.27 19.79
N THR A 98 -5.96 5.11 18.85
CA THR A 98 -4.91 4.10 18.90
C THR A 98 -4.05 4.25 20.15
N GLN A 99 -3.58 5.45 20.48
CA GLN A 99 -2.76 5.68 21.67
C GLN A 99 -3.56 5.52 22.97
N LYS A 100 -4.81 6.02 23.03
CA LYS A 100 -5.58 6.06 24.27
C LYS A 100 -6.32 4.76 24.59
N VAL A 101 -6.72 4.01 23.56
CA VAL A 101 -7.59 2.82 23.72
C VAL A 101 -6.89 1.55 23.29
N TRP A 102 -6.41 1.51 22.03
CA TRP A 102 -5.95 0.25 21.44
C TRP A 102 -4.58 -0.18 21.94
N LYS A 103 -3.67 0.75 22.21
CA LYS A 103 -2.31 0.43 22.65
C LYS A 103 -2.28 -0.49 23.87
N GLN A 104 -3.06 -0.17 24.90
CA GLN A 104 -3.11 -1.00 26.11
C GLN A 104 -3.75 -2.36 25.85
N LYS A 105 -4.81 -2.40 25.06
CA LYS A 105 -5.46 -3.66 24.69
C LYS A 105 -4.51 -4.56 23.91
N PHE A 106 -3.78 -4.03 22.93
CA PHE A 106 -2.80 -4.80 22.19
C PHE A 106 -1.70 -5.35 23.09
N ILE A 107 -1.14 -4.55 23.99
CA ILE A 107 -0.13 -5.00 24.96
C ILE A 107 -0.67 -6.13 25.84
N GLN A 108 -1.89 -6.00 26.38
CA GLN A 108 -2.51 -7.00 27.22
C GLN A 108 -2.73 -8.33 26.47
N HIS A 109 -3.31 -8.28 25.26
CA HIS A 109 -3.54 -9.47 24.46
C HIS A 109 -2.24 -10.13 23.99
N THR A 110 -1.25 -9.35 23.61
CA THR A 110 0.07 -9.88 23.23
C THR A 110 0.70 -10.63 24.41
N LYS A 111 0.70 -10.04 25.60
CA LYS A 111 1.21 -10.70 26.82
C LYS A 111 0.47 -12.00 27.11
N ALA A 112 -0.86 -11.96 27.09
CA ALA A 112 -1.66 -13.16 27.35
C ALA A 112 -1.39 -14.29 26.36
N ILE A 113 -1.20 -13.97 25.06
CA ILE A 113 -0.85 -14.97 24.04
C ILE A 113 0.55 -15.50 24.25
N LEU A 114 1.53 -14.66 24.55
CA LEU A 114 2.90 -15.08 24.83
C LEU A 114 2.98 -15.96 26.08
N ASP A 115 2.28 -15.60 27.15
CA ASP A 115 2.23 -16.39 28.39
C ASP A 115 1.65 -17.79 28.13
N LEU A 116 0.59 -17.90 27.32
CA LEU A 116 0.04 -19.19 26.89
C LEU A 116 1.02 -19.99 26.03
N SER A 117 1.73 -19.33 25.10
CA SER A 117 2.72 -19.98 24.23
C SER A 117 3.89 -20.56 25.02
N LEU A 118 4.33 -19.87 26.09
CA LEU A 118 5.42 -20.33 26.94
C LEU A 118 5.04 -21.52 27.86
N ILE A 119 3.75 -21.69 28.16
CA ILE A 119 3.27 -22.84 28.95
C ILE A 119 3.28 -24.14 28.14
N HIS A 120 3.21 -24.05 26.82
CA HIS A 120 3.19 -25.23 25.93
C HIS A 120 4.56 -25.62 25.35
N ILE A 121 5.61 -24.90 25.69
CA ILE A 121 7.01 -25.24 25.36
C ILE A 121 7.67 -25.93 26.56
#